data_895669336acc407a63f90be12cc65e13
#
_entry.id   895669336acc407a63f90be12cc65e13
#
_cell.length_a   1.000
_cell.length_b   1.000
_cell.length_c   1.000
_cell.angle_alpha   90.00
_cell.angle_beta   90.00
_cell.angle_gamma   90.00
#
_symmetry.space_group_name_H-M   'P 1'
#
loop_
_entity.id
_entity.type
_entity.pdbx_description
1 polymer ?
#
loop_
_entity_poly.entity_id
_entity_poly.type
_entity_poly.pdbx_seq_one_letter_code
_entity_poly.pdbx_strand_id
1 'polypeptide(L)'
;NDENHSISYAELKKIREFIEKELCILPPKQLKDADWEKQRDYLTKKLNRPIRVVGVIATEGNTGGGPFWVEEKDGTISLQVVETAQIDTHDPKQKAIMEQSRFANITDLVCAVKDFQGKPFDLLQFRDPETGFISQKSQFGRDLKALELPGLWNGSMADWNTIFVEVPGETFCPVKVVMDLLGGGHTD
;
A
#
# COMPACT_ATOMS: atom_id res chain seq x y z
N ASN A 1 -0.62 -28.33 29.08
CA ASN A 1 -0.62 -29.22 27.91
C ASN A 1 -0.54 -28.35 26.70
N ASP A 2 0.67 -27.91 26.34
CA ASP A 2 0.96 -27.34 25.03
C ASP A 2 0.93 -28.47 24.00
N GLU A 3 -0.23 -28.71 23.41
CA GLU A 3 -0.31 -29.47 22.18
C GLU A 3 0.38 -28.60 21.12
N ASN A 4 1.58 -29.04 20.78
CA ASN A 4 2.39 -28.49 19.70
C ASN A 4 1.63 -28.77 18.38
N HIS A 5 0.65 -27.94 18.05
CA HIS A 5 -0.09 -28.03 16.79
C HIS A 5 0.86 -27.63 15.68
N SER A 6 1.59 -28.61 15.16
CA SER A 6 2.35 -28.41 13.94
C SER A 6 1.37 -28.22 12.80
N ILE A 7 1.38 -27.02 12.18
CA ILE A 7 0.57 -26.70 11.01
C ILE A 7 0.84 -27.74 9.92
N SER A 8 -0.19 -28.37 9.40
CA SER A 8 -0.08 -29.34 8.32
C SER A 8 0.25 -28.66 6.99
N TYR A 9 0.78 -29.42 6.04
CA TYR A 9 1.02 -28.89 4.68
C TYR A 9 -0.24 -28.38 3.98
N ALA A 10 -1.38 -29.02 4.25
CA ALA A 10 -2.67 -28.60 3.72
C ALA A 10 -3.13 -27.24 4.29
N GLU A 11 -2.88 -26.99 5.56
CA GLU A 11 -3.18 -25.70 6.19
C GLU A 11 -2.24 -24.60 5.69
N LEU A 12 -0.95 -24.91 5.56
CA LEU A 12 0.03 -23.99 4.98
C LEU A 12 -0.36 -23.55 3.56
N LYS A 13 -0.85 -24.49 2.75
CA LYS A 13 -1.35 -24.19 1.41
C LYS A 13 -2.56 -23.25 1.45
N LYS A 14 -3.52 -23.47 2.35
CA LYS A 14 -4.69 -22.58 2.54
C LYS A 14 -4.27 -21.18 2.96
N ILE A 15 -3.31 -21.07 3.88
CA ILE A 15 -2.79 -19.78 4.33
C ILE A 15 -2.10 -19.05 3.15
N ARG A 16 -1.33 -19.74 2.33
CA ARG A 16 -0.71 -19.17 1.14
C ARG A 16 -1.76 -18.68 0.14
N GLU A 17 -2.78 -19.49 -0.14
CA GLU A 17 -3.88 -19.09 -1.01
C GLU A 17 -4.61 -17.85 -0.49
N PHE A 18 -4.77 -17.72 0.82
CA PHE A 18 -5.37 -16.56 1.46
C PHE A 18 -4.54 -15.29 1.22
N ILE A 19 -3.24 -15.32 1.47
CA ILE A 19 -2.41 -14.12 1.26
C ILE A 19 -2.31 -13.74 -0.23
N GLU A 20 -2.31 -14.72 -1.14
CA GLU A 20 -2.28 -14.46 -2.57
C GLU A 20 -3.60 -13.85 -3.09
N LYS A 21 -4.74 -14.37 -2.65
CA LYS A 21 -6.05 -14.00 -3.18
C LYS A 21 -6.70 -12.83 -2.44
N GLU A 22 -6.63 -12.85 -1.11
CA GLU A 22 -7.35 -11.88 -0.28
C GLU A 22 -6.48 -10.67 0.09
N LEU A 23 -5.17 -10.88 0.32
CA LEU A 23 -4.25 -9.81 0.65
C LEU A 23 -3.45 -9.32 -0.55
N CYS A 24 -3.61 -9.93 -1.73
CA CYS A 24 -2.88 -9.58 -2.93
C CYS A 24 -1.35 -9.56 -2.71
N ILE A 25 -0.83 -10.53 -1.97
CA ILE A 25 0.60 -10.69 -1.72
C ILE A 25 1.08 -11.89 -2.51
N LEU A 26 1.87 -11.65 -3.55
CA LEU A 26 2.42 -12.69 -4.41
C LEU A 26 3.81 -13.09 -3.89
N PRO A 27 3.98 -14.31 -3.37
CA PRO A 27 5.27 -14.76 -2.86
C PRO A 27 6.33 -14.84 -3.96
N PRO A 28 7.62 -14.70 -3.61
CA PRO A 28 8.70 -14.90 -4.55
C PRO A 28 8.68 -16.33 -5.10
N LYS A 29 9.06 -16.50 -6.37
CA LYS A 29 8.97 -17.79 -7.08
C LYS A 29 9.70 -18.91 -6.34
N GLN A 30 10.84 -18.59 -5.74
CA GLN A 30 11.69 -19.54 -5.00
C GLN A 30 11.02 -20.11 -3.76
N LEU A 31 9.99 -19.44 -3.22
CA LEU A 31 9.30 -19.92 -2.03
C LEU A 31 8.52 -21.22 -2.28
N LYS A 32 8.09 -21.45 -3.52
CA LYS A 32 7.34 -22.68 -3.88
C LYS A 32 8.16 -23.94 -3.69
N ASP A 33 9.48 -23.84 -3.92
CA ASP A 33 10.42 -24.94 -3.83
C ASP A 33 11.18 -24.97 -2.49
N ALA A 34 10.87 -24.02 -1.60
CA ALA A 34 11.46 -23.96 -0.28
C ALA A 34 10.92 -25.05 0.65
N ASP A 35 11.71 -25.41 1.66
CA ASP A 35 11.27 -26.31 2.71
C ASP A 35 10.09 -25.72 3.50
N TRP A 36 9.40 -26.61 4.24
CA TRP A 36 8.21 -26.28 4.99
C TRP A 36 8.45 -25.15 6.03
N GLU A 37 9.60 -25.18 6.70
CA GLU A 37 9.94 -24.20 7.73
C GLU A 37 10.08 -22.79 7.14
N LYS A 38 10.77 -22.66 6.02
CA LYS A 38 10.91 -21.39 5.31
C LYS A 38 9.58 -20.86 4.80
N GLN A 39 8.73 -21.74 4.27
CA GLN A 39 7.38 -21.32 3.83
C GLN A 39 6.56 -20.83 5.01
N ARG A 40 6.54 -21.54 6.14
CA ARG A 40 5.84 -21.14 7.37
C ARG A 40 6.35 -19.79 7.88
N ASP A 41 7.66 -19.64 7.99
CA ASP A 41 8.29 -18.43 8.52
C ASP A 41 7.99 -17.21 7.62
N TYR A 42 8.01 -17.38 6.31
CA TYR A 42 7.59 -16.36 5.36
C TYR A 42 6.14 -15.96 5.57
N LEU A 43 5.22 -16.91 5.61
CA LEU A 43 3.80 -16.66 5.79
C LEU A 43 3.50 -15.98 7.13
N THR A 44 4.15 -16.42 8.19
CA THR A 44 4.05 -15.81 9.53
C THR A 44 4.49 -14.35 9.48
N LYS A 45 5.64 -14.08 8.85
CA LYS A 45 6.17 -12.72 8.70
C LYS A 45 5.23 -11.81 7.88
N LYS A 46 4.60 -12.33 6.82
CA LYS A 46 3.67 -11.55 5.98
C LYS A 46 2.31 -11.33 6.64
N LEU A 47 1.84 -12.25 7.48
CA LEU A 47 0.57 -12.10 8.19
C LEU A 47 0.69 -11.26 9.46
N ASN A 48 1.80 -11.36 10.18
CA ASN A 48 2.01 -10.61 11.42
C ASN A 48 2.53 -9.20 11.14
N ARG A 49 1.72 -8.41 10.45
CA ARG A 49 1.99 -7.03 10.04
C ARG A 49 0.79 -6.14 10.35
N PRO A 50 1.00 -4.84 10.55
CA PRO A 50 -0.10 -3.89 10.53
C PRO A 50 -0.89 -3.97 9.22
N ILE A 51 -2.19 -3.68 9.27
CA ILE A 51 -3.07 -3.66 8.10
C ILE A 51 -3.60 -2.26 7.91
N ARG A 52 -3.65 -1.79 6.67
CA ARG A 52 -4.40 -0.60 6.26
C ARG A 52 -5.40 -0.95 5.16
N VAL A 53 -6.58 -0.38 5.27
CA VAL A 53 -7.59 -0.35 4.21
C VAL A 53 -7.62 1.07 3.67
N VAL A 54 -7.45 1.21 2.37
CA VAL A 54 -7.29 2.50 1.67
C VAL A 54 -8.44 2.68 0.71
N GLY A 55 -9.18 3.79 0.85
CA GLY A 55 -10.16 4.19 -0.12
C GLY A 55 -9.51 4.65 -1.43
N VAL A 56 -10.04 4.19 -2.55
CA VAL A 56 -9.63 4.64 -3.89
C VAL A 56 -10.84 5.02 -4.72
N ILE A 57 -10.66 5.97 -5.62
CA ILE A 57 -11.66 6.36 -6.59
C ILE A 57 -11.17 6.08 -8.00
N ALA A 58 -12.10 5.75 -8.90
CA ALA A 58 -11.79 5.70 -10.33
C ALA A 58 -11.44 7.10 -10.84
N THR A 59 -10.41 7.21 -11.67
CA THR A 59 -9.98 8.48 -12.28
C THR A 59 -9.60 8.27 -13.75
N GLU A 60 -9.81 9.30 -14.58
CA GLU A 60 -9.40 9.29 -15.98
C GLU A 60 -7.98 9.84 -16.19
N GLY A 61 -7.31 10.24 -15.12
CA GLY A 61 -5.95 10.80 -15.19
C GLY A 61 -5.25 10.80 -13.84
N ASN A 62 -3.94 10.65 -13.85
CA ASN A 62 -3.14 10.61 -12.64
C ASN A 62 -3.01 11.99 -12.00
N THR A 63 -3.64 12.14 -10.85
CA THR A 63 -3.43 13.27 -9.95
C THR A 63 -3.06 12.73 -8.57
N GLY A 64 -1.77 12.64 -8.27
CA GLY A 64 -1.31 12.18 -6.96
C GLY A 64 -0.93 10.70 -6.91
N GLY A 65 -1.08 10.07 -5.77
CA GLY A 65 -0.76 8.66 -5.54
C GLY A 65 -1.91 7.71 -5.88
N GLY A 66 -1.57 6.44 -6.02
CA GLY A 66 -2.54 5.40 -6.32
C GLY A 66 -2.06 3.99 -5.94
N PRO A 67 -2.91 2.98 -6.17
CA PRO A 67 -2.54 1.59 -5.96
C PRO A 67 -1.65 1.08 -7.10
N PHE A 68 -0.52 0.51 -6.73
CA PHE A 68 0.40 -0.14 -7.68
C PHE A 68 0.89 -1.47 -7.11
N TRP A 69 1.22 -2.39 -8.00
CA TRP A 69 1.97 -3.58 -7.66
C TRP A 69 3.44 -3.22 -7.50
N VAL A 70 3.97 -3.46 -6.32
CA VAL A 70 5.36 -3.12 -5.95
C VAL A 70 6.11 -4.39 -5.61
N GLU A 71 7.32 -4.53 -6.16
CA GLU A 71 8.24 -5.60 -5.82
C GLU A 71 9.06 -5.20 -4.58
N GLU A 72 8.96 -6.02 -3.53
CA GLU A 72 9.73 -5.87 -2.30
C GLU A 72 11.15 -6.45 -2.48
N LYS A 73 12.07 -6.10 -1.57
CA LYS A 73 13.48 -6.56 -1.61
C LYS A 73 13.64 -8.09 -1.58
N ASP A 74 12.69 -8.81 -1.01
CA ASP A 74 12.67 -10.27 -0.95
C ASP A 74 12.04 -10.94 -2.18
N GLY A 75 11.66 -10.15 -3.18
CA GLY A 75 10.99 -10.60 -4.40
C GLY A 75 9.48 -10.86 -4.22
N THR A 76 8.91 -10.50 -3.10
CA THR A 76 7.45 -10.45 -2.92
C THR A 76 6.89 -9.32 -3.78
N ILE A 77 5.74 -9.54 -4.41
CA ILE A 77 5.00 -8.49 -5.09
C ILE A 77 3.70 -8.25 -4.32
N SER A 78 3.44 -7.02 -3.93
CA SER A 78 2.23 -6.66 -3.18
C SER A 78 1.63 -5.34 -3.66
N LEU A 79 0.35 -5.12 -3.35
CA LEU A 79 -0.30 -3.85 -3.61
C LEU A 79 0.12 -2.82 -2.57
N GLN A 80 0.58 -1.66 -3.03
CA GLN A 80 0.99 -0.55 -2.17
C GLN A 80 0.51 0.79 -2.73
N VAL A 81 0.41 1.78 -1.85
CA VAL A 81 0.20 3.18 -2.27
C VAL A 81 1.53 3.73 -2.76
N VAL A 82 1.56 4.22 -3.99
CA VAL A 82 2.74 4.86 -4.58
C VAL A 82 2.37 6.26 -5.03
N GLU A 83 3.13 7.25 -4.57
CA GLU A 83 2.99 8.63 -5.03
C GLU A 83 3.63 8.82 -6.41
N THR A 84 3.03 9.67 -7.23
CA THR A 84 3.56 9.96 -8.57
C THR A 84 5.03 10.42 -8.54
N ALA A 85 5.42 11.16 -7.50
CA ALA A 85 6.79 11.62 -7.32
C ALA A 85 7.80 10.49 -7.01
N GLN A 86 7.34 9.28 -6.69
CA GLN A 86 8.17 8.09 -6.47
C GLN A 86 8.40 7.30 -7.77
N ILE A 87 7.70 7.65 -8.85
CA ILE A 87 7.77 6.93 -10.13
C ILE A 87 8.81 7.62 -11.02
N ASP A 88 9.77 6.85 -11.54
CA ASP A 88 10.72 7.37 -12.53
C ASP A 88 10.05 7.50 -13.89
N THR A 89 9.62 8.71 -14.23
CA THR A 89 8.99 9.01 -15.52
C THR A 89 9.98 9.02 -16.70
N HIS A 90 11.29 8.94 -16.45
CA HIS A 90 12.31 8.75 -17.47
C HIS A 90 12.45 7.27 -17.86
N ASP A 91 12.03 6.35 -17.02
CA ASP A 91 11.88 4.95 -17.39
C ASP A 91 10.58 4.74 -18.17
N PRO A 92 10.65 4.35 -19.46
CA PRO A 92 9.45 4.16 -20.28
C PRO A 92 8.48 3.11 -19.72
N LYS A 93 8.97 2.11 -18.99
CA LYS A 93 8.13 1.06 -18.41
C LYS A 93 7.34 1.60 -17.21
N GLN A 94 8.01 2.29 -16.30
CA GLN A 94 7.34 2.90 -15.14
C GLN A 94 6.34 3.96 -15.59
N LYS A 95 6.71 4.79 -16.58
CA LYS A 95 5.81 5.76 -17.17
C LYS A 95 4.56 5.12 -17.77
N ALA A 96 4.70 4.04 -18.54
CA ALA A 96 3.57 3.34 -19.14
C ALA A 96 2.64 2.72 -18.08
N ILE A 97 3.19 2.17 -16.99
CA ILE A 97 2.40 1.66 -15.86
C ILE A 97 1.62 2.81 -15.20
N MET A 98 2.26 3.94 -14.97
CA MET A 98 1.62 5.12 -14.38
C MET A 98 0.46 5.63 -15.25
N GLU A 99 0.66 5.73 -16.57
CA GLU A 99 -0.35 6.20 -17.53
C GLU A 99 -1.55 5.24 -17.66
N GLN A 100 -1.39 3.97 -17.32
CA GLN A 100 -2.46 2.97 -17.30
C GLN A 100 -3.22 2.91 -15.97
N SER A 101 -2.74 3.60 -14.95
CA SER A 101 -3.43 3.63 -13.66
C SER A 101 -4.81 4.27 -13.79
N ARG A 102 -5.82 3.63 -13.21
CA ARG A 102 -7.22 4.06 -13.26
C ARG A 102 -7.77 4.45 -11.90
N PHE A 103 -6.94 4.40 -10.87
CA PHE A 103 -7.36 4.68 -9.50
C PHE A 103 -6.42 5.69 -8.86
N ALA A 104 -7.00 6.58 -8.09
CA ALA A 104 -6.28 7.48 -7.19
C ALA A 104 -6.65 7.15 -5.74
N ASN A 105 -5.68 7.21 -4.83
CA ASN A 105 -5.95 7.10 -3.41
C ASN A 105 -6.54 8.41 -2.90
N ILE A 106 -7.55 8.27 -2.06
CA ILE A 106 -8.12 9.37 -1.28
C ILE A 106 -7.56 9.31 0.14
N THR A 107 -7.83 10.36 0.92
CA THR A 107 -7.26 10.48 2.27
C THR A 107 -7.86 9.56 3.33
N ASP A 108 -8.76 8.64 2.97
CA ASP A 108 -9.46 7.80 3.93
C ASP A 108 -8.71 6.48 4.15
N LEU A 109 -8.27 6.28 5.38
CA LEU A 109 -7.58 5.08 5.83
C LEU A 109 -8.20 4.51 7.11
N VAL A 110 -8.32 3.20 7.14
CA VAL A 110 -8.62 2.45 8.37
C VAL A 110 -7.46 1.51 8.66
N CYS A 111 -6.89 1.62 9.86
CA CYS A 111 -5.68 0.88 10.23
C CYS A 111 -5.90 -0.03 11.43
N ALA A 112 -5.44 -1.28 11.34
CA ALA A 112 -5.25 -2.17 12.46
C ALA A 112 -3.76 -2.22 12.82
N VAL A 113 -3.43 -1.75 14.03
CA VAL A 113 -2.05 -1.54 14.50
C VAL A 113 -1.70 -2.42 15.71
N LYS A 114 -2.42 -3.51 15.88
CA LYS A 114 -2.17 -4.52 16.91
C LYS A 114 -2.06 -5.89 16.26
N ASP A 115 -1.22 -6.74 16.84
CA ASP A 115 -1.10 -8.12 16.43
C ASP A 115 -2.34 -8.96 16.83
N PHE A 116 -2.35 -10.23 16.45
CA PHE A 116 -3.45 -11.16 16.76
C PHE A 116 -3.65 -11.43 18.26
N GLN A 117 -2.69 -11.06 19.11
CA GLN A 117 -2.80 -11.13 20.58
C GLN A 117 -3.26 -9.81 21.20
N GLY A 118 -3.48 -8.77 20.38
CA GLY A 118 -3.89 -7.44 20.83
C GLY A 118 -2.73 -6.55 21.29
N LYS A 119 -1.47 -6.97 21.09
CA LYS A 119 -0.29 -6.18 21.43
C LYS A 119 -0.02 -5.15 20.32
N PRO A 120 0.21 -3.88 20.66
CA PRO A 120 0.57 -2.86 19.67
C PRO A 120 1.86 -3.21 18.91
N PHE A 121 1.87 -3.02 17.59
CA PHE A 121 3.09 -3.06 16.79
C PHE A 121 3.96 -1.83 17.07
N ASP A 122 5.27 -2.01 17.03
CA ASP A 122 6.19 -0.89 16.84
C ASP A 122 6.20 -0.52 15.35
N LEU A 123 5.40 0.48 14.99
CA LEU A 123 5.13 0.84 13.61
C LEU A 123 6.38 1.30 12.84
N LEU A 124 7.43 1.76 13.55
CA LEU A 124 8.68 2.17 12.91
C LEU A 124 9.43 0.99 12.26
N GLN A 125 9.22 -0.23 12.77
CA GLN A 125 9.80 -1.45 12.21
C GLN A 125 9.14 -1.89 10.89
N PHE A 126 7.95 -1.37 10.58
CA PHE A 126 7.17 -1.71 9.39
C PHE A 126 7.23 -0.63 8.32
N ARG A 127 8.23 0.21 8.37
CA ARG A 127 8.46 1.31 7.45
C ARG A 127 9.66 1.01 6.57
N ASP A 128 9.57 1.24 5.26
CA ASP A 128 10.75 1.22 4.39
C ASP A 128 11.40 2.61 4.35
N PRO A 129 12.57 2.79 4.98
CA PRO A 129 13.24 4.09 5.01
C PRO A 129 13.77 4.54 3.64
N GLU A 130 13.89 3.64 2.66
CA GLU A 130 14.42 3.96 1.33
C GLU A 130 13.37 4.54 0.39
N THR A 131 12.10 4.62 0.81
CA THR A 131 11.00 5.13 -0.02
C THR A 131 10.69 6.60 0.20
N GLY A 132 11.58 7.35 0.86
CA GLY A 132 11.49 8.81 0.90
C GLY A 132 11.67 9.41 -0.50
N PHE A 133 11.03 10.54 -0.77
CA PHE A 133 11.10 11.22 -2.06
C PHE A 133 11.12 12.74 -1.92
N ILE A 134 11.51 13.43 -2.99
CA ILE A 134 11.52 14.89 -3.05
C ILE A 134 10.28 15.35 -3.81
N SER A 135 9.41 16.09 -3.12
CA SER A 135 8.27 16.75 -3.74
C SER A 135 8.55 18.21 -4.03
N GLN A 136 7.96 18.73 -5.11
CA GLN A 136 7.97 20.15 -5.41
C GLN A 136 6.68 20.77 -4.86
N LYS A 137 6.84 21.79 -4.03
CA LYS A 137 5.74 22.52 -3.39
C LYS A 137 5.93 24.02 -3.63
N SER A 138 4.90 24.78 -3.38
CA SER A 138 4.96 26.25 -3.35
C SER A 138 4.62 26.75 -1.97
N GLN A 139 5.40 27.67 -1.43
CA GLN A 139 5.13 28.35 -0.17
C GLN A 139 5.33 29.86 -0.34
N PHE A 140 4.29 30.65 -0.06
CA PHE A 140 4.30 32.09 -0.25
C PHE A 140 4.70 32.53 -1.68
N GLY A 141 4.27 31.77 -2.70
CA GLY A 141 4.58 32.06 -4.10
C GLY A 141 6.02 31.74 -4.53
N ARG A 142 6.78 31.02 -3.70
CA ARG A 142 8.15 30.57 -4.00
C ARG A 142 8.18 29.05 -4.12
N ASP A 143 8.92 28.55 -5.08
CA ASP A 143 9.15 27.12 -5.26
C ASP A 143 9.97 26.57 -4.08
N LEU A 144 9.52 25.43 -3.56
CA LEU A 144 10.13 24.73 -2.46
C LEU A 144 10.32 23.25 -2.84
N LYS A 145 11.49 22.71 -2.60
CA LYS A 145 11.74 21.27 -2.60
C LYS A 145 11.67 20.75 -1.18
N ALA A 146 10.76 19.82 -0.92
CA ALA A 146 10.60 19.20 0.40
C ALA A 146 10.99 17.72 0.34
N LEU A 147 11.83 17.27 1.26
CA LEU A 147 12.06 15.86 1.49
C LEU A 147 10.87 15.30 2.26
N GLU A 148 10.13 14.39 1.62
CA GLU A 148 9.05 13.64 2.26
C GLU A 148 9.60 12.29 2.70
N LEU A 149 9.60 12.10 4.02
CA LEU A 149 9.98 10.83 4.62
C LEU A 149 8.83 9.83 4.50
N PRO A 150 9.17 8.53 4.61
CA PRO A 150 8.18 7.46 4.69
C PRO A 150 7.05 7.80 5.67
N GLY A 151 5.82 7.74 5.18
CA GLY A 151 4.63 8.06 5.96
C GLY A 151 3.42 7.20 5.60
N LEU A 152 2.29 7.49 6.22
CA LEU A 152 1.07 6.69 6.10
C LEU A 152 0.47 6.73 4.67
N TRP A 153 0.67 7.81 3.95
CA TRP A 153 0.07 8.09 2.65
C TRP A 153 0.89 7.64 1.45
N ASN A 154 2.19 7.70 1.57
CA ASN A 154 3.10 7.30 0.52
C ASN A 154 3.48 5.83 0.73
N GLY A 155 3.93 5.15 -0.30
CA GLY A 155 4.28 3.73 -0.32
C GLY A 155 5.31 3.25 0.70
N SER A 156 5.71 4.11 1.60
CA SER A 156 6.75 3.95 2.60
C SER A 156 6.39 3.01 3.74
N MET A 157 5.16 2.53 3.77
CA MET A 157 4.73 1.45 4.65
C MET A 157 4.68 0.14 3.86
N ALA A 158 5.78 -0.17 3.18
CA ALA A 158 5.91 -1.36 2.35
C ALA A 158 5.73 -2.67 3.13
N ASP A 159 6.02 -2.65 4.43
CA ASP A 159 5.82 -3.79 5.31
C ASP A 159 4.42 -3.85 5.95
N TRP A 160 3.46 -3.09 5.44
CA TRP A 160 2.06 -3.18 5.84
C TRP A 160 1.25 -4.02 4.83
N ASN A 161 0.30 -4.79 5.35
CA ASN A 161 -0.72 -5.40 4.50
C ASN A 161 -1.68 -4.30 4.05
N THR A 162 -1.84 -4.13 2.73
CA THR A 162 -2.61 -3.04 2.16
C THR A 162 -3.78 -3.60 1.35
N ILE A 163 -4.99 -3.19 1.70
CA ILE A 163 -6.23 -3.55 1.00
C ILE A 163 -6.81 -2.28 0.41
N PHE A 164 -7.15 -2.29 -0.87
CA PHE A 164 -7.81 -1.17 -1.53
C PHE A 164 -9.31 -1.44 -1.68
N VAL A 165 -10.10 -0.41 -1.39
CA VAL A 165 -11.56 -0.45 -1.56
C VAL A 165 -11.94 0.70 -2.47
N GLU A 166 -12.56 0.38 -3.61
CA GLU A 166 -13.14 1.39 -4.47
C GLU A 166 -14.37 1.99 -3.80
N VAL A 167 -14.40 3.31 -3.74
CA VAL A 167 -15.54 4.09 -3.24
C VAL A 167 -16.08 4.99 -4.35
N PRO A 168 -17.36 5.38 -4.31
CA PRO A 168 -17.92 6.29 -5.30
C PRO A 168 -17.13 7.60 -5.38
N GLY A 169 -16.88 8.10 -6.60
CA GLY A 169 -16.13 9.34 -6.81
C GLY A 169 -16.77 10.55 -6.12
N GLU A 170 -18.08 10.52 -5.92
CA GLU A 170 -18.87 11.54 -5.21
C GLU A 170 -18.45 11.68 -3.73
N THR A 171 -17.81 10.67 -3.14
CA THR A 171 -17.30 10.74 -1.77
C THR A 171 -16.02 11.58 -1.66
N PHE A 172 -15.41 11.93 -2.77
CA PHE A 172 -14.17 12.69 -2.84
C PHE A 172 -14.39 14.05 -3.50
N CYS A 173 -14.62 15.07 -2.68
CA CYS A 173 -14.88 16.44 -3.12
C CYS A 173 -13.85 17.39 -2.51
N PRO A 174 -12.57 17.36 -2.96
CA PRO A 174 -11.53 18.20 -2.38
C PRO A 174 -11.76 19.67 -2.72
N VAL A 175 -11.60 20.55 -1.72
CA VAL A 175 -11.63 22.01 -1.88
C VAL A 175 -10.19 22.53 -1.92
N LYS A 176 -9.73 22.97 -3.09
CA LYS A 176 -8.42 23.61 -3.28
C LYS A 176 -8.53 25.11 -3.44
N VAL A 177 -9.63 25.58 -4.04
CA VAL A 177 -9.96 27.00 -4.23
C VAL A 177 -11.43 27.23 -3.88
N VAL A 178 -11.80 28.49 -3.60
CA VAL A 178 -13.16 28.86 -3.19
C VAL A 178 -14.22 28.43 -4.22
N MET A 179 -13.88 28.43 -5.50
CA MET A 179 -14.80 28.02 -6.57
C MET A 179 -15.17 26.53 -6.53
N ASP A 180 -14.35 25.68 -5.90
CA ASP A 180 -14.65 24.26 -5.77
C ASP A 180 -15.89 24.01 -4.91
N LEU A 181 -16.21 24.94 -3.99
CA LEU A 181 -17.44 24.92 -3.17
C LEU A 181 -18.73 25.02 -3.99
N LEU A 182 -18.65 25.48 -5.24
CA LEU A 182 -19.78 25.51 -6.17
C LEU A 182 -19.94 24.20 -6.96
N GLY A 183 -19.04 23.26 -6.77
CA GLY A 183 -19.10 21.95 -7.41
C GLY A 183 -20.25 21.09 -6.86
N GLY A 184 -20.77 20.17 -7.68
CA GLY A 184 -21.95 19.35 -7.33
C GLY A 184 -21.80 18.46 -6.10
N GLY A 185 -20.60 18.28 -5.57
CA GLY A 185 -20.37 17.57 -4.30
C GLY A 185 -20.55 18.44 -3.04
N HIS A 186 -20.73 19.75 -3.20
CA HIS A 186 -20.89 20.73 -2.10
C HIS A 186 -22.20 21.51 -2.18
N THR A 187 -22.95 21.34 -3.26
CA THR A 187 -24.27 21.98 -3.47
C THR A 187 -25.32 20.90 -3.54
N ASP A 188 -26.38 21.02 -2.72
CA ASP A 188 -27.58 20.17 -2.79
C ASP A 188 -28.38 20.43 -4.07
#